data_48c0c9a1c62361b1d49969c32463464a
#
_entry.id   48c0c9a1c62361b1d49969c32463464a
#
_cell.length_a   1.000
_cell.length_b   1.000
_cell.length_c   1.000
_cell.angle_alpha   90.00
_cell.angle_beta   90.00
_cell.angle_gamma   90.00
#
_symmetry.space_group_name_H-M   'P 1'
#
loop_
_entity.id
_entity.type
_entity.pdbx_description
1 polymer ?
#
loop_
_entity_poly.entity_id
_entity_poly.type
_entity_poly.pdbx_seq_one_letter_code
_entity_poly.pdbx_strand_id
1 'polypeptide(L)'
;MAKSRLDPLSLLHQMQQQSRSNSPGLPEQVQMATLWSGLGFRLADMQFVTPLDQVSEVLHCPVITPVPDTRRWLKGIANVRGNLYTIVDLAEYFGKDPVEPDEKTRLLIMNVSGLTTALIVNEVLGLRHFDEEVERQDVTGMDDPAMAHARGAFLRDNILWGVFDMQSLADSEAFMNVAA
;
A
#
# COMPACT_ATOMS: atom_id res chain seq x y z
N MET A 1 -19.44 67.76 -37.88
CA MET A 1 -19.34 66.31 -37.45
C MET A 1 -17.96 66.04 -36.89
N ALA A 2 -17.79 66.08 -35.58
CA ALA A 2 -16.51 65.82 -34.89
C ALA A 2 -16.41 64.34 -34.60
N LYS A 3 -15.45 63.64 -35.20
CA LYS A 3 -15.07 62.28 -34.83
C LYS A 3 -14.31 62.33 -33.51
N SER A 4 -14.98 61.91 -32.43
CA SER A 4 -14.33 61.67 -31.16
C SER A 4 -13.22 60.63 -31.32
N ARG A 5 -11.96 61.05 -31.29
CA ARG A 5 -10.81 60.18 -31.16
C ARG A 5 -10.82 59.62 -29.76
N LEU A 6 -11.18 58.37 -29.61
CA LEU A 6 -10.96 57.63 -28.35
C LEU A 6 -9.46 57.61 -28.09
N ASP A 7 -9.06 58.19 -26.98
CA ASP A 7 -7.67 58.21 -26.53
C ASP A 7 -7.26 56.75 -26.22
N PRO A 8 -6.17 56.25 -26.82
CA PRO A 8 -5.71 54.86 -26.63
C PRO A 8 -5.49 54.50 -25.15
N LEU A 9 -5.12 55.48 -24.30
CA LEU A 9 -4.94 55.27 -22.88
C LEU A 9 -6.26 55.05 -22.13
N SER A 10 -7.33 55.72 -22.51
CA SER A 10 -8.66 55.51 -21.90
C SER A 10 -9.23 54.11 -22.30
N LEU A 11 -8.94 53.63 -23.50
CA LEU A 11 -9.34 52.30 -23.95
C LEU A 11 -8.59 51.20 -23.17
N LEU A 12 -7.30 51.39 -22.93
CA LEU A 12 -6.47 50.45 -22.13
C LEU A 12 -6.96 50.42 -20.68
N HIS A 13 -7.31 51.54 -20.07
CA HIS A 13 -7.87 51.57 -18.71
C HIS A 13 -9.24 50.86 -18.63
N GLN A 14 -10.11 51.05 -19.63
CA GLN A 14 -11.38 50.30 -19.69
C GLN A 14 -11.18 48.78 -19.82
N MET A 15 -10.25 48.38 -20.70
CA MET A 15 -9.92 46.94 -20.87
C MET A 15 -9.32 46.35 -19.58
N GLN A 16 -8.49 47.11 -18.88
CA GLN A 16 -7.91 46.67 -17.62
C GLN A 16 -8.94 46.55 -16.46
N GLN A 17 -9.93 47.45 -16.42
CA GLN A 17 -11.05 47.37 -15.46
C GLN A 17 -11.99 46.19 -15.78
N GLN A 18 -12.32 45.99 -17.06
CA GLN A 18 -13.14 44.84 -17.51
C GLN A 18 -12.45 43.49 -17.27
N SER A 19 -11.11 43.42 -17.45
CA SER A 19 -10.33 42.23 -17.16
C SER A 19 -10.31 41.89 -15.66
N ARG A 20 -10.27 42.91 -14.80
CA ARG A 20 -10.32 42.70 -13.32
C ARG A 20 -11.71 42.28 -12.81
N SER A 21 -12.78 42.75 -13.44
CA SER A 21 -14.15 42.38 -13.06
C SER A 21 -14.61 41.05 -13.64
N ASN A 22 -13.94 40.55 -14.68
CA ASN A 22 -14.23 39.28 -15.34
C ASN A 22 -13.13 38.21 -15.13
N SER A 23 -12.17 38.46 -14.23
CA SER A 23 -11.26 37.38 -13.79
C SER A 23 -12.10 36.33 -13.11
N PRO A 24 -12.22 35.09 -13.65
CA PRO A 24 -12.68 33.97 -12.84
C PRO A 24 -11.75 33.94 -11.63
N GLY A 25 -12.32 33.91 -10.41
CA GLY A 25 -11.54 33.77 -9.19
C GLY A 25 -10.48 32.68 -9.42
N LEU A 26 -9.28 32.88 -8.87
CA LEU A 26 -8.28 31.83 -8.84
C LEU A 26 -9.00 30.53 -8.50
N PRO A 27 -8.74 29.42 -9.23
CA PRO A 27 -9.31 28.14 -8.84
C PRO A 27 -9.10 28.00 -7.36
N GLU A 28 -10.18 27.74 -6.62
CA GLU A 28 -10.09 27.34 -5.22
C GLU A 28 -8.92 26.37 -5.15
N GLN A 29 -7.95 26.65 -4.29
CA GLN A 29 -6.88 25.68 -4.03
C GLN A 29 -7.62 24.43 -3.57
N VAL A 30 -7.83 23.50 -4.51
CA VAL A 30 -8.20 22.13 -4.17
C VAL A 30 -7.09 21.72 -3.23
N GLN A 31 -7.39 21.62 -1.94
CA GLN A 31 -6.50 21.00 -0.99
C GLN A 31 -6.09 19.70 -1.64
N MET A 32 -4.83 19.62 -2.05
CA MET A 32 -4.31 18.37 -2.60
C MET A 32 -4.42 17.38 -1.44
N ALA A 33 -5.45 16.51 -1.50
CA ALA A 33 -5.59 15.43 -0.56
C ALA A 33 -4.24 14.72 -0.47
N THR A 34 -3.73 14.56 0.74
CA THR A 34 -2.47 13.83 0.96
C THR A 34 -2.76 12.36 0.70
N LEU A 35 -2.61 11.97 -0.56
CA LEU A 35 -2.89 10.60 -1.00
C LEU A 35 -1.74 9.69 -0.59
N TRP A 36 -2.02 8.79 0.31
CA TRP A 36 -1.15 7.67 0.61
C TRP A 36 -1.39 6.53 -0.38
N SER A 37 -0.33 5.88 -0.83
CA SER A 37 -0.41 4.82 -1.85
C SER A 37 0.36 3.58 -1.40
N GLY A 38 -0.21 2.43 -1.63
CA GLY A 38 0.42 1.15 -1.31
C GLY A 38 -0.13 -0.01 -2.11
N LEU A 39 0.50 -1.17 -1.97
CA LEU A 39 0.07 -2.42 -2.56
C LEU A 39 -0.97 -3.09 -1.66
N GLY A 40 -2.20 -3.23 -2.15
CA GLY A 40 -3.27 -3.93 -1.47
C GLY A 40 -3.15 -5.44 -1.62
N PHE A 41 -3.39 -6.18 -0.53
CA PHE A 41 -3.46 -7.63 -0.54
C PHE A 41 -4.47 -8.14 0.49
N ARG A 42 -4.94 -9.37 0.30
CA ARG A 42 -5.83 -10.06 1.22
C ARG A 42 -5.06 -11.17 1.94
N LEU A 43 -5.28 -11.25 3.24
CA LEU A 43 -4.77 -12.30 4.09
C LEU A 43 -5.92 -12.86 4.92
N ALA A 44 -6.29 -14.11 4.67
CA ALA A 44 -7.52 -14.72 5.17
C ALA A 44 -8.74 -13.85 4.84
N ASP A 45 -9.46 -13.37 5.84
CA ASP A 45 -10.64 -12.52 5.75
C ASP A 45 -10.33 -11.02 5.84
N MET A 46 -9.07 -10.64 6.05
CA MET A 46 -8.63 -9.26 6.26
C MET A 46 -7.98 -8.66 5.02
N GLN A 47 -8.14 -7.36 4.85
CA GLN A 47 -7.47 -6.60 3.80
C GLN A 47 -6.36 -5.76 4.40
N PHE A 48 -5.22 -5.80 3.74
CA PHE A 48 -4.03 -5.03 4.10
C PHE A 48 -3.54 -4.21 2.94
N VAL A 49 -2.78 -3.20 3.27
CA VAL A 49 -2.04 -2.40 2.30
C VAL A 49 -0.63 -2.16 2.86
N THR A 50 0.39 -2.31 2.04
CA THR A 50 1.79 -2.10 2.44
C THR A 50 2.43 -1.03 1.57
N PRO A 51 3.37 -0.23 2.11
CA PRO A 51 4.16 0.71 1.30
C PRO A 51 4.84 0.01 0.11
N LEU A 52 4.86 0.68 -1.04
CA LEU A 52 5.40 0.08 -2.28
C LEU A 52 6.91 -0.19 -2.20
N ASP A 53 7.64 0.58 -1.45
CA ASP A 53 9.09 0.45 -1.24
C ASP A 53 9.47 -0.80 -0.42
N GLN A 54 8.51 -1.37 0.31
CA GLN A 54 8.70 -2.60 1.08
C GLN A 54 8.49 -3.89 0.27
N VAL A 55 8.00 -3.79 -0.97
CA VAL A 55 7.78 -4.93 -1.87
C VAL A 55 8.62 -4.75 -3.13
N SER A 56 9.51 -5.69 -3.41
CA SER A 56 10.32 -5.66 -4.62
C SER A 56 9.61 -6.27 -5.83
N GLU A 57 8.83 -7.32 -5.63
CA GLU A 57 8.15 -8.03 -6.71
C GLU A 57 6.92 -8.79 -6.19
N VAL A 58 5.93 -9.00 -7.08
CA VAL A 58 4.76 -9.85 -6.86
C VAL A 58 4.80 -10.99 -7.87
N LEU A 59 4.72 -12.23 -7.39
CA LEU A 59 4.87 -13.42 -8.22
C LEU A 59 3.73 -14.41 -8.00
N HIS A 60 3.55 -15.31 -8.98
CA HIS A 60 2.79 -16.54 -8.75
C HIS A 60 3.56 -17.48 -7.82
N CYS A 61 2.84 -18.31 -7.06
CA CYS A 61 3.46 -19.28 -6.18
C CYS A 61 4.24 -20.32 -7.02
N PRO A 62 5.57 -20.41 -6.89
CA PRO A 62 6.38 -21.42 -7.59
C PRO A 62 6.32 -22.76 -6.86
N VAL A 63 7.03 -23.75 -7.40
CA VAL A 63 7.29 -25.01 -6.67
C VAL A 63 8.19 -24.70 -5.48
N ILE A 64 7.73 -25.07 -4.29
CA ILE A 64 8.43 -24.85 -3.01
C ILE A 64 9.09 -26.17 -2.60
N THR A 65 10.35 -26.10 -2.21
CA THR A 65 11.08 -27.23 -1.62
C THR A 65 11.02 -27.11 -0.10
N PRO A 66 10.34 -28.03 0.60
CA PRO A 66 10.25 -27.97 2.06
C PRO A 66 11.63 -28.09 2.73
N VAL A 67 11.79 -27.44 3.87
CA VAL A 67 12.97 -27.54 4.74
C VAL A 67 12.55 -28.25 6.02
N PRO A 68 13.22 -29.36 6.42
CA PRO A 68 12.88 -30.06 7.66
C PRO A 68 13.24 -29.26 8.89
N ASP A 69 12.63 -29.64 10.03
CA ASP A 69 12.89 -29.06 11.35
C ASP A 69 12.71 -27.53 11.44
N THR A 70 11.71 -27.03 10.71
CA THR A 70 11.34 -25.61 10.70
C THR A 70 9.91 -25.41 11.19
N ARG A 71 9.61 -24.19 11.62
CA ARG A 71 8.25 -23.78 11.98
C ARG A 71 7.27 -24.06 10.84
N ARG A 72 6.02 -24.41 11.15
CA ARG A 72 4.98 -24.79 10.16
C ARG A 72 4.70 -23.71 9.13
N TRP A 73 4.73 -22.45 9.55
CA TRP A 73 4.52 -21.31 8.66
C TRP A 73 5.67 -21.07 7.67
N LEU A 74 6.84 -21.66 7.90
CA LEU A 74 7.93 -21.65 6.91
C LEU A 74 7.72 -22.84 5.96
N LYS A 75 7.25 -22.55 4.76
CA LYS A 75 6.92 -23.58 3.76
C LYS A 75 8.13 -24.19 3.10
N GLY A 76 9.26 -23.50 3.11
CA GLY A 76 10.49 -23.98 2.49
C GLY A 76 11.24 -22.89 1.74
N ILE A 77 11.93 -23.31 0.69
CA ILE A 77 12.67 -22.43 -0.22
C ILE A 77 12.19 -22.59 -1.64
N ALA A 78 12.28 -21.54 -2.43
CA ALA A 78 12.02 -21.58 -3.86
C ALA A 78 13.06 -20.80 -4.64
N ASN A 79 13.40 -21.28 -5.83
CA ASN A 79 14.25 -20.55 -6.76
C ASN A 79 13.36 -19.74 -7.70
N VAL A 80 13.53 -18.44 -7.70
CA VAL A 80 12.85 -17.52 -8.60
C VAL A 80 13.89 -16.75 -9.40
N ARG A 81 13.96 -17.02 -10.69
CA ARG A 81 14.88 -16.36 -11.63
C ARG A 81 16.36 -16.40 -11.18
N GLY A 82 16.77 -17.50 -10.54
CA GLY A 82 18.14 -17.69 -10.06
C GLY A 82 18.40 -17.21 -8.63
N ASN A 83 17.44 -16.56 -7.99
CA ASN A 83 17.51 -16.16 -6.59
C ASN A 83 16.75 -17.14 -5.71
N LEU A 84 17.33 -17.49 -4.58
CA LEU A 84 16.69 -18.34 -3.58
C LEU A 84 15.95 -17.47 -2.57
N TYR A 85 14.67 -17.77 -2.37
CA TYR A 85 13.82 -17.10 -1.40
C TYR A 85 13.33 -18.08 -0.35
N THR A 86 13.33 -17.65 0.89
CA THR A 86 12.61 -18.32 1.99
C THR A 86 11.13 -18.02 1.85
N ILE A 87 10.29 -19.06 1.80
CA ILE A 87 8.85 -18.91 1.57
C ILE A 87 8.10 -19.05 2.87
N VAL A 88 7.39 -18.03 3.27
CA VAL A 88 6.61 -17.93 4.49
C VAL A 88 5.14 -17.83 4.17
N ASP A 89 4.32 -18.67 4.81
CA ASP A 89 2.87 -18.51 4.83
C ASP A 89 2.50 -17.48 5.90
N LEU A 90 2.10 -16.31 5.47
CA LEU A 90 1.83 -15.19 6.36
C LEU A 90 0.58 -15.43 7.22
N ALA A 91 -0.43 -16.14 6.69
CA ALA A 91 -1.63 -16.47 7.45
C ALA A 91 -1.29 -17.44 8.60
N GLU A 92 -0.56 -18.51 8.29
CA GLU A 92 -0.15 -19.49 9.30
C GLU A 92 0.83 -18.90 10.32
N TYR A 93 1.69 -17.95 9.91
CA TYR A 93 2.54 -17.21 10.86
C TYR A 93 1.71 -16.47 11.92
N PHE A 94 0.58 -15.90 11.53
CA PHE A 94 -0.36 -15.22 12.45
C PHE A 94 -1.35 -16.17 13.14
N GLY A 95 -1.14 -17.49 13.03
CA GLY A 95 -2.00 -18.48 13.68
C GLY A 95 -3.36 -18.69 13.02
N LYS A 96 -3.52 -18.22 11.78
CA LYS A 96 -4.69 -18.49 10.95
C LYS A 96 -4.50 -19.79 10.15
N ASP A 97 -5.55 -20.23 9.46
CA ASP A 97 -5.44 -21.37 8.56
C ASP A 97 -4.44 -21.07 7.43
N PRO A 98 -3.60 -22.07 7.04
CA PRO A 98 -2.62 -21.88 5.98
C PRO A 98 -3.30 -21.48 4.66
N VAL A 99 -2.60 -20.69 3.87
CA VAL A 99 -3.10 -20.31 2.55
C VAL A 99 -3.10 -21.54 1.64
N GLU A 100 -4.29 -21.97 1.19
CA GLU A 100 -4.42 -22.96 0.14
C GLU A 100 -4.08 -22.31 -1.21
N PRO A 101 -3.02 -22.77 -1.91
CA PRO A 101 -2.63 -22.18 -3.18
C PRO A 101 -3.72 -22.33 -4.24
N ASP A 102 -4.17 -21.21 -4.80
CA ASP A 102 -5.09 -21.14 -5.91
C ASP A 102 -4.55 -20.19 -7.02
N GLU A 103 -5.36 -19.92 -8.05
CA GLU A 103 -4.99 -19.01 -9.14
C GLU A 103 -4.76 -17.56 -8.69
N LYS A 104 -5.31 -17.15 -7.54
CA LYS A 104 -5.18 -15.80 -6.98
C LYS A 104 -4.00 -15.67 -6.04
N THR A 105 -3.56 -16.77 -5.45
CA THR A 105 -2.44 -16.81 -4.49
C THR A 105 -1.19 -16.17 -5.10
N ARG A 106 -0.56 -15.30 -4.33
CA ARG A 106 0.65 -14.58 -4.74
C ARG A 106 1.74 -14.66 -3.69
N LEU A 107 2.98 -14.50 -4.15
CA LEU A 107 4.13 -14.24 -3.33
C LEU A 107 4.45 -12.74 -3.38
N LEU A 108 4.60 -12.13 -2.22
CA LEU A 108 5.16 -10.80 -2.06
C LEU A 108 6.63 -10.93 -1.67
N ILE A 109 7.54 -10.55 -2.56
CA ILE A 109 8.97 -10.52 -2.26
C ILE A 109 9.25 -9.29 -1.39
N MET A 110 9.73 -9.51 -0.17
CA MET A 110 10.08 -8.44 0.76
C MET A 110 11.32 -7.69 0.28
N ASN A 111 11.32 -6.36 0.45
CA ASN A 111 12.44 -5.47 0.18
C ASN A 111 12.82 -4.71 1.45
N VAL A 112 13.12 -5.45 2.51
CA VAL A 112 13.42 -4.87 3.81
C VAL A 112 14.60 -5.60 4.44
N SER A 113 15.48 -4.87 5.13
CA SER A 113 16.59 -5.40 5.93
C SER A 113 17.50 -6.42 5.23
N GLY A 114 17.53 -6.41 3.88
CA GLY A 114 18.33 -7.36 3.10
C GLY A 114 17.85 -8.82 3.16
N LEU A 115 16.64 -9.06 3.65
CA LEU A 115 16.04 -10.39 3.70
C LEU A 115 15.65 -10.88 2.31
N THR A 116 15.96 -12.15 2.04
CA THR A 116 15.53 -12.87 0.83
C THR A 116 14.29 -13.72 1.15
N THR A 117 13.22 -13.05 1.56
CA THR A 117 11.99 -13.70 2.01
C THR A 117 10.81 -13.31 1.13
N ALA A 118 9.94 -14.28 0.87
CA ALA A 118 8.70 -14.08 0.16
C ALA A 118 7.52 -14.56 1.01
N LEU A 119 6.49 -13.73 1.09
CA LEU A 119 5.28 -13.97 1.87
C LEU A 119 4.17 -14.50 0.96
N ILE A 120 3.60 -15.64 1.30
CA ILE A 120 2.37 -16.15 0.64
C ILE A 120 1.19 -15.35 1.18
N VAL A 121 0.39 -14.81 0.27
CA VAL A 121 -0.87 -14.13 0.58
C VAL A 121 -1.98 -14.70 -0.31
N ASN A 122 -3.24 -14.63 0.15
CA ASN A 122 -4.36 -15.19 -0.61
C ASN A 122 -4.58 -14.50 -1.96
N GLU A 123 -4.41 -13.17 -2.00
CA GLU A 123 -4.66 -12.40 -3.21
C GLU A 123 -3.96 -11.03 -3.16
N VAL A 124 -3.46 -10.55 -4.29
CA VAL A 124 -3.00 -9.16 -4.43
C VAL A 124 -4.09 -8.34 -5.10
N LEU A 125 -4.50 -7.28 -4.43
CA LEU A 125 -5.61 -6.42 -4.81
C LEU A 125 -5.18 -5.20 -5.64
N GLY A 126 -3.87 -5.13 -5.98
CA GLY A 126 -3.28 -4.07 -6.78
C GLY A 126 -2.99 -2.79 -5.99
N LEU A 127 -2.63 -1.74 -6.71
CA LEU A 127 -2.32 -0.44 -6.13
C LEU A 127 -3.58 0.19 -5.53
N ARG A 128 -3.47 0.69 -4.31
CA ARG A 128 -4.51 1.40 -3.58
C ARG A 128 -4.04 2.79 -3.20
N HIS A 129 -4.97 3.75 -3.25
CA HIS A 129 -4.73 5.13 -2.84
C HIS A 129 -5.74 5.48 -1.76
N PHE A 130 -5.30 6.06 -0.67
CA PHE A 130 -6.15 6.46 0.45
C PHE A 130 -5.93 7.93 0.76
N ASP A 131 -6.98 8.61 1.19
CA ASP A 131 -6.90 9.96 1.73
C ASP A 131 -6.50 9.88 3.20
N GLU A 132 -5.27 10.31 3.53
CA GLU A 132 -4.75 10.19 4.91
C GLU A 132 -5.56 11.00 5.92
N GLU A 133 -6.15 12.12 5.50
CA GLU A 133 -6.90 13.00 6.39
C GLU A 133 -8.31 12.46 6.72
N VAL A 134 -8.91 11.77 5.75
CA VAL A 134 -10.32 11.35 5.82
C VAL A 134 -10.46 9.88 6.21
N GLU A 135 -9.61 9.01 5.69
CA GLU A 135 -9.78 7.55 5.77
C GLU A 135 -8.93 6.89 6.86
N ARG A 136 -7.95 7.62 7.45
CA ARG A 136 -7.05 7.04 8.45
C ARG A 136 -7.78 6.70 9.75
N GLN A 137 -7.51 5.50 10.27
CA GLN A 137 -8.04 4.98 11.53
C GLN A 137 -6.92 4.52 12.45
N ASP A 138 -7.15 4.63 13.76
CA ASP A 138 -6.28 4.02 14.75
C ASP A 138 -6.64 2.54 14.94
N VAL A 139 -5.62 1.70 15.03
CA VAL A 139 -5.75 0.25 15.23
C VAL A 139 -5.50 -0.16 16.68
N THR A 140 -5.32 0.80 17.58
CA THR A 140 -5.08 0.53 19.00
C THR A 140 -6.24 -0.26 19.60
N GLY A 141 -5.95 -1.44 20.15
CA GLY A 141 -6.96 -2.32 20.75
C GLY A 141 -7.55 -3.37 19.80
N MET A 142 -7.02 -3.54 18.61
CA MET A 142 -7.35 -4.69 17.78
C MET A 142 -6.50 -5.89 18.18
N ASP A 143 -7.15 -6.93 18.70
CA ASP A 143 -6.48 -8.14 19.24
C ASP A 143 -6.08 -9.16 18.15
N ASP A 144 -6.12 -8.80 16.86
CA ASP A 144 -5.68 -9.71 15.81
C ASP A 144 -4.15 -9.69 15.65
N PRO A 145 -3.47 -10.86 15.69
CA PRO A 145 -2.01 -10.94 15.58
C PRO A 145 -1.45 -10.29 14.31
N ALA A 146 -2.19 -10.30 13.19
CA ALA A 146 -1.76 -9.67 11.96
C ALA A 146 -1.74 -8.13 12.07
N MET A 147 -2.59 -7.57 12.92
CA MET A 147 -2.64 -6.13 13.21
C MET A 147 -1.50 -5.66 14.12
N ALA A 148 -0.79 -6.56 14.81
CA ALA A 148 0.39 -6.22 15.61
C ALA A 148 1.53 -5.63 14.77
N HIS A 149 1.58 -5.95 13.46
CA HIS A 149 2.54 -5.39 12.52
C HIS A 149 1.93 -4.28 11.64
N ALA A 150 0.76 -3.74 12.01
CA ALA A 150 0.15 -2.62 11.31
C ALA A 150 0.50 -1.29 12.00
N ARG A 151 0.88 -0.28 11.19
CA ARG A 151 1.14 1.10 11.66
C ARG A 151 -0.13 1.97 11.70
N GLY A 152 -1.30 1.40 11.51
CA GLY A 152 -2.58 2.06 11.42
C GLY A 152 -3.48 1.33 10.44
N ALA A 153 -4.61 1.93 10.10
CA ALA A 153 -5.50 1.41 9.06
C ALA A 153 -6.15 2.56 8.29
N PHE A 154 -6.76 2.21 7.16
CA PHE A 154 -7.67 3.07 6.43
C PHE A 154 -9.05 2.42 6.39
N LEU A 155 -10.10 3.22 6.49
CA LEU A 155 -11.48 2.76 6.33
C LEU A 155 -12.05 3.29 5.01
N ARG A 156 -12.35 2.38 4.08
CA ARG A 156 -12.95 2.73 2.79
C ARG A 156 -14.07 1.74 2.47
N ASP A 157 -15.23 2.25 2.05
CA ASP A 157 -16.41 1.44 1.69
C ASP A 157 -16.80 0.43 2.79
N ASN A 158 -16.68 0.83 4.05
CA ASN A 158 -16.89 -0.01 5.24
C ASN A 158 -15.93 -1.22 5.34
N ILE A 159 -14.80 -1.18 4.63
CA ILE A 159 -13.74 -2.18 4.69
C ILE A 159 -12.54 -1.55 5.38
N LEU A 160 -12.04 -2.23 6.41
CA LEU A 160 -10.83 -1.83 7.12
C LEU A 160 -9.60 -2.41 6.39
N TRP A 161 -8.66 -1.53 6.04
CA TRP A 161 -7.40 -1.85 5.40
C TRP A 161 -6.27 -1.62 6.39
N GLY A 162 -5.70 -2.67 6.96
CA GLY A 162 -4.53 -2.55 7.84
C GLY A 162 -3.30 -2.06 7.06
N VAL A 163 -2.61 -1.05 7.55
CA VAL A 163 -1.34 -0.59 6.95
C VAL A 163 -0.22 -1.50 7.44
N PHE A 164 0.02 -2.57 6.72
CA PHE A 164 1.00 -3.59 7.07
C PHE A 164 2.43 -3.10 6.88
N ASP A 165 3.26 -3.26 7.91
CA ASP A 165 4.66 -2.88 7.90
C ASP A 165 5.56 -4.11 7.85
N MET A 166 6.12 -4.40 6.67
CA MET A 166 7.04 -5.52 6.49
C MET A 166 8.36 -5.35 7.25
N GLN A 167 8.76 -4.10 7.54
CA GLN A 167 9.94 -3.85 8.37
C GLN A 167 9.67 -4.29 9.82
N SER A 168 8.51 -3.95 10.38
CA SER A 168 8.12 -4.42 11.72
C SER A 168 8.05 -5.95 11.80
N LEU A 169 7.60 -6.62 10.74
CA LEU A 169 7.63 -8.09 10.67
C LEU A 169 9.07 -8.60 10.64
N ALA A 170 9.95 -8.02 9.82
CA ALA A 170 11.34 -8.42 9.69
C ALA A 170 12.14 -8.24 10.97
N ASP A 171 11.80 -7.23 11.78
CA ASP A 171 12.46 -6.93 13.06
C ASP A 171 11.94 -7.81 14.22
N SER A 172 10.88 -8.62 13.97
CA SER A 172 10.30 -9.51 14.98
C SER A 172 11.19 -10.72 15.22
N GLU A 173 11.59 -10.93 16.49
CA GLU A 173 12.35 -12.13 16.89
C GLU A 173 11.61 -13.42 16.56
N ALA A 174 10.28 -13.43 16.68
CA ALA A 174 9.44 -14.58 16.36
C ALA A 174 9.51 -14.94 14.86
N PHE A 175 9.59 -13.94 13.98
CA PHE A 175 9.74 -14.13 12.55
C PHE A 175 11.14 -14.60 12.16
N MET A 176 12.16 -14.09 12.83
CA MET A 176 13.55 -14.49 12.59
C MET A 176 13.90 -15.88 13.17
N ASN A 177 13.15 -16.37 14.16
CA ASN A 177 13.37 -17.68 14.74
C ASN A 177 12.58 -18.78 14.00
N VAL A 178 13.16 -19.28 12.92
CA VAL A 178 12.57 -20.28 12.03
C VAL A 178 12.75 -21.74 12.49
N ALA A 179 13.55 -22.00 13.49
CA ALA A 179 13.76 -23.33 14.04
C ALA A 179 12.51 -23.81 14.80
N ALA A 180 12.13 -25.09 14.61
CA ALA A 180 10.98 -25.69 15.29
C ALA A 180 11.29 -26.09 16.74
#